data_32f614e7151f30a6ff699c4015732b53
#
_entry.id   32f614e7151f30a6ff699c4015732b53
#
_cell.length_a   1.000
_cell.length_b   1.000
_cell.length_c   1.000
_cell.angle_alpha   90.00
_cell.angle_beta   90.00
_cell.angle_gamma   90.00
#
_symmetry.space_group_name_H-M   'P 1'
#
loop_
_entity.id
_entity.type
_entity.pdbx_description
1 polymer ?
#
loop_
_entity_poly.entity_id
_entity_poly.type
_entity_poly.pdbx_seq_one_letter_code
_entity_poly.pdbx_strand_id
1 'polypeptide(L)'
;MGSEMCIRDRDMAISLIKKYGVVPSWVMPETVHSTGTAKYLPILNRKLREDALELRAMAKEGKDTAARREEMLAEIYNALCILYGQPPRSFDFEYTDKDEHYHCDRNLTPHTFLEKYVGNDLDDYVVIISSPIHALNRTYCQPFMGDVVEENMFWLNLSQEELEDLTIRQLQAGEGVMFSCDCHPDGDRANGYWDPDCFQYGEVLGGLTFGMTKAERLLTRESTMNHCMMFCGVNLDENGKADRWKIENSWGDASGQKGYYIGSEKWFKANVYQITVRKSLLSDAQRALLDQEPLPMKLWDPLA
;
A
#
# COMPACT_ATOMS: atom_id res chain seq x y z
N MET A 1 0.64 -13.95 9.42
CA MET A 1 -0.55 -13.08 9.38
C MET A 1 -0.19 -11.62 9.70
N GLY A 2 0.87 -11.09 9.17
CA GLY A 2 1.31 -9.71 9.34
C GLY A 2 1.67 -9.01 8.04
N SER A 3 1.70 -9.74 6.94
CA SER A 3 2.17 -9.24 5.65
C SER A 3 1.06 -8.72 4.73
N GLU A 4 -0.19 -8.96 5.07
CA GLU A 4 -1.31 -8.60 4.17
C GLU A 4 -1.68 -7.12 4.19
N MET A 5 -1.21 -6.33 5.15
CA MET A 5 -1.63 -4.94 5.31
C MET A 5 -0.91 -3.94 4.39
N CYS A 6 0.34 -4.18 4.04
CA CYS A 6 1.13 -3.20 3.28
C CYS A 6 0.91 -3.23 1.76
N ILE A 7 0.38 -4.32 1.21
CA ILE A 7 0.32 -4.54 -0.25
C ILE A 7 -0.86 -3.79 -0.90
N ARG A 8 -1.91 -3.48 -0.11
CA ARG A 8 -3.21 -3.00 -0.58
C ARG A 8 -3.54 -1.60 -0.09
N ASP A 9 -2.64 -1.01 0.69
CA ASP A 9 -2.95 0.19 1.48
C ASP A 9 -3.30 1.40 0.63
N ARG A 10 -2.69 1.56 -0.57
CA ARG A 10 -2.95 2.76 -1.37
C ARG A 10 -4.37 2.80 -1.91
N ASP A 11 -4.82 1.76 -2.59
CA ASP A 11 -6.15 1.75 -3.22
C ASP A 11 -7.26 1.76 -2.17
N MET A 12 -7.05 1.04 -1.05
CA MET A 12 -7.93 1.13 0.11
C MET A 12 -7.91 2.53 0.73
N ALA A 13 -6.74 3.14 0.90
CA ALA A 13 -6.63 4.50 1.42
C ALA A 13 -7.30 5.51 0.50
N ILE A 14 -7.10 5.43 -0.81
CA ILE A 14 -7.77 6.28 -1.79
C ILE A 14 -9.28 6.11 -1.75
N SER A 15 -9.77 4.87 -1.67
CA SER A 15 -11.20 4.59 -1.55
C SER A 15 -11.80 5.18 -0.28
N LEU A 16 -11.10 5.07 0.86
CA LEU A 16 -11.51 5.70 2.11
C LEU A 16 -11.47 7.23 2.02
N ILE A 17 -10.43 7.80 1.42
CA ILE A 17 -10.32 9.25 1.19
C ILE A 17 -11.49 9.75 0.34
N LYS A 18 -11.82 9.08 -0.74
CA LYS A 18 -12.96 9.42 -1.58
C LYS A 18 -14.30 9.29 -0.84
N LYS A 19 -14.45 8.22 -0.05
CA LYS A 19 -15.69 7.92 0.66
C LYS A 19 -15.94 8.84 1.84
N TYR A 20 -14.91 9.23 2.58
CA TYR A 20 -15.04 9.96 3.84
C TYR A 20 -14.41 11.36 3.84
N GLY A 21 -13.64 11.71 2.80
CA GLY A 21 -12.84 12.92 2.78
C GLY A 21 -11.59 12.80 3.68
N VAL A 22 -10.96 13.95 3.92
CA VAL A 22 -9.79 14.05 4.81
C VAL A 22 -9.89 15.29 5.70
N VAL A 23 -9.15 15.26 6.81
CA VAL A 23 -9.03 16.39 7.73
C VAL A 23 -7.56 16.64 8.10
N PRO A 24 -7.17 17.86 8.47
CA PRO A 24 -5.86 18.13 9.04
C PRO A 24 -5.62 17.35 10.34
N SER A 25 -4.38 16.99 10.63
CA SER A 25 -4.02 16.18 11.81
C SER A 25 -4.42 16.79 13.15
N TRP A 26 -4.50 18.11 13.26
CA TRP A 26 -4.95 18.78 14.49
C TRP A 26 -6.47 18.74 14.70
N VAL A 27 -7.26 18.49 13.65
CA VAL A 27 -8.72 18.34 13.74
C VAL A 27 -9.08 16.96 14.26
N MET A 28 -8.30 15.95 13.93
CA MET A 28 -8.39 14.59 14.46
C MET A 28 -6.99 14.11 14.86
N PRO A 29 -6.52 14.51 16.04
CA PRO A 29 -5.15 14.22 16.47
C PRO A 29 -4.97 12.75 16.82
N GLU A 30 -3.70 12.31 16.74
CA GLU A 30 -3.31 10.97 17.17
C GLU A 30 -3.68 10.72 18.64
N THR A 31 -4.12 9.50 18.90
CA THR A 31 -4.40 8.98 20.24
C THR A 31 -3.36 7.95 20.66
N VAL A 32 -3.33 7.58 21.92
CA VAL A 32 -2.47 6.46 22.39
C VAL A 32 -2.78 5.15 21.64
N HIS A 33 -4.01 5.00 21.16
CA HIS A 33 -4.48 3.80 20.48
C HIS A 33 -4.20 3.83 18.98
N SER A 34 -4.18 4.98 18.33
CA SER A 34 -3.81 5.09 16.91
C SER A 34 -2.31 4.83 16.69
N THR A 35 -1.47 5.20 17.65
CA THR A 35 -0.01 4.94 17.60
C THR A 35 0.40 3.53 18.01
N GLY A 36 -0.52 2.72 18.60
CA GLY A 36 -0.20 1.39 19.12
C GLY A 36 -1.38 0.42 19.09
N THR A 37 -1.73 -0.09 17.90
CA THR A 37 -2.95 -0.90 17.68
C THR A 37 -2.86 -2.34 18.19
N ALA A 38 -1.67 -2.87 18.44
CA ALA A 38 -1.44 -4.28 18.72
C ALA A 38 -2.21 -4.85 19.93
N LYS A 39 -2.54 -4.02 20.91
CA LYS A 39 -3.21 -4.48 22.14
C LYS A 39 -4.72 -4.65 21.98
N TYR A 40 -5.39 -3.79 21.23
CA TYR A 40 -6.85 -3.82 21.10
C TYR A 40 -7.34 -4.51 19.82
N LEU A 41 -6.56 -4.58 18.75
CA LEU A 41 -6.93 -5.30 17.53
C LEU A 41 -7.38 -6.74 17.80
N PRO A 42 -6.71 -7.55 18.66
CA PRO A 42 -7.19 -8.87 19.00
C PRO A 42 -8.56 -8.88 19.67
N ILE A 43 -8.90 -7.83 20.43
CA ILE A 43 -10.19 -7.67 21.12
C ILE A 43 -11.28 -7.40 20.09
N LEU A 44 -11.08 -6.43 19.20
CA LEU A 44 -12.01 -6.13 18.10
C LEU A 44 -12.20 -7.34 17.18
N ASN A 45 -11.11 -8.02 16.80
CA ASN A 45 -11.17 -9.22 15.99
C ASN A 45 -11.97 -10.36 16.65
N ARG A 46 -11.90 -10.50 17.97
CA ARG A 46 -12.71 -11.47 18.72
C ARG A 46 -14.19 -11.09 18.59
N LYS A 47 -14.55 -9.85 18.87
CA LYS A 47 -15.93 -9.36 18.74
C LYS A 47 -16.48 -9.57 17.33
N LEU A 48 -15.75 -9.18 16.29
CA LEU A 48 -16.15 -9.36 14.89
C LEU A 48 -16.37 -10.83 14.53
N ARG A 49 -15.57 -11.76 15.08
CA ARG A 49 -15.78 -13.19 14.88
C ARG A 49 -17.01 -13.73 15.60
N GLU A 50 -17.29 -13.26 16.81
CA GLU A 50 -18.51 -13.59 17.55
C GLU A 50 -19.75 -13.11 16.79
N ASP A 51 -19.74 -11.85 16.32
CA ASP A 51 -20.81 -11.27 15.52
C ASP A 51 -21.04 -12.03 14.20
N ALA A 52 -19.97 -12.39 13.52
CA ALA A 52 -20.04 -13.18 12.30
C ALA A 52 -20.65 -14.57 12.54
N LEU A 53 -20.36 -15.21 13.68
CA LEU A 53 -20.96 -16.51 14.06
C LEU A 53 -22.46 -16.35 14.31
N GLU A 54 -22.89 -15.33 15.06
CA GLU A 54 -24.30 -15.05 15.34
C GLU A 54 -25.06 -14.78 14.04
N LEU A 55 -24.57 -13.89 13.17
CA LEU A 55 -25.21 -13.58 11.88
C LEU A 55 -25.30 -14.81 10.96
N ARG A 56 -24.27 -15.66 10.93
CA ARG A 56 -24.32 -16.93 10.16
C ARG A 56 -25.37 -17.90 10.72
N ALA A 57 -25.52 -17.97 12.04
CA ALA A 57 -26.54 -18.82 12.67
C ALA A 57 -27.95 -18.30 12.32
N MET A 58 -28.19 -16.98 12.43
CA MET A 58 -29.46 -16.35 12.04
C MET A 58 -29.80 -16.61 10.57
N ALA A 59 -28.83 -16.41 9.67
CA ALA A 59 -29.01 -16.65 8.23
C ALA A 59 -29.34 -18.12 7.92
N LYS A 60 -28.69 -19.06 8.64
CA LYS A 60 -29.00 -20.51 8.51
C LYS A 60 -30.41 -20.86 8.95
N GLU A 61 -30.97 -20.11 9.90
CA GLU A 61 -32.35 -20.24 10.36
C GLU A 61 -33.35 -19.48 9.49
N GLY A 62 -32.90 -18.81 8.42
CA GLY A 62 -33.76 -18.02 7.54
C GLY A 62 -34.22 -16.68 8.14
N LYS A 63 -33.58 -16.20 9.22
CA LYS A 63 -33.89 -14.94 9.87
C LYS A 63 -33.25 -13.76 9.12
N ASP A 64 -33.92 -12.61 9.14
CA ASP A 64 -33.29 -11.35 8.67
C ASP A 64 -32.16 -10.93 9.59
N THR A 65 -31.01 -10.63 9.01
CA THR A 65 -29.80 -10.24 9.73
C THR A 65 -29.54 -8.73 9.72
N ALA A 66 -30.31 -7.96 8.94
CA ALA A 66 -30.01 -6.54 8.69
C ALA A 66 -30.04 -5.70 9.98
N ALA A 67 -31.12 -5.75 10.74
CA ALA A 67 -31.24 -4.97 11.98
C ALA A 67 -30.15 -5.36 13.00
N ARG A 68 -29.90 -6.67 13.16
CA ARG A 68 -28.88 -7.14 14.11
C ARG A 68 -27.47 -6.71 13.70
N ARG A 69 -27.17 -6.73 12.41
CA ARG A 69 -25.90 -6.25 11.86
C ARG A 69 -25.69 -4.75 12.16
N GLU A 70 -26.73 -3.93 12.00
CA GLU A 70 -26.64 -2.50 12.32
C GLU A 70 -26.37 -2.25 13.81
N GLU A 71 -26.98 -3.02 14.71
CA GLU A 71 -26.69 -2.95 16.15
C GLU A 71 -25.23 -3.31 16.44
N MET A 72 -24.72 -4.41 15.86
CA MET A 72 -23.32 -4.83 16.01
C MET A 72 -22.33 -3.79 15.46
N LEU A 73 -22.64 -3.19 14.30
CA LEU A 73 -21.83 -2.11 13.73
C LEU A 73 -21.82 -0.87 14.63
N ALA A 74 -22.95 -0.53 15.25
CA ALA A 74 -23.03 0.59 16.20
C ALA A 74 -22.18 0.33 17.46
N GLU A 75 -22.15 -0.90 17.98
CA GLU A 75 -21.28 -1.29 19.09
C GLU A 75 -19.79 -1.12 18.72
N ILE A 76 -19.39 -1.59 17.55
CA ILE A 76 -18.00 -1.47 17.04
C ILE A 76 -17.65 0.01 16.80
N TYR A 77 -18.55 0.79 16.16
CA TYR A 77 -18.33 2.21 15.93
C TYR A 77 -18.11 2.98 17.22
N ASN A 78 -18.94 2.70 18.25
CA ASN A 78 -18.80 3.32 19.57
C ASN A 78 -17.44 2.96 20.21
N ALA A 79 -17.02 1.71 20.12
CA ALA A 79 -15.69 1.30 20.59
C ALA A 79 -14.55 2.02 19.85
N LEU A 80 -14.65 2.19 18.53
CA LEU A 80 -13.68 2.95 17.75
C LEU A 80 -13.68 4.44 18.10
N CYS A 81 -14.84 5.04 18.36
CA CYS A 81 -14.91 6.44 18.83
C CYS A 81 -14.24 6.63 20.20
N ILE A 82 -14.33 5.64 21.11
CA ILE A 82 -13.61 5.67 22.40
C ILE A 82 -12.10 5.59 22.18
N LEU A 83 -11.64 4.77 21.23
CA LEU A 83 -10.22 4.55 20.96
C LEU A 83 -9.56 5.70 20.19
N TYR A 84 -10.27 6.25 19.22
CA TYR A 84 -9.72 7.21 18.24
C TYR A 84 -10.30 8.62 18.31
N GLY A 85 -11.38 8.81 19.04
CA GLY A 85 -12.19 10.03 18.96
C GLY A 85 -13.30 9.92 17.92
N GLN A 86 -14.29 10.79 18.06
CA GLN A 86 -15.40 10.86 17.10
C GLN A 86 -14.96 11.61 15.84
N PRO A 87 -15.15 11.05 14.64
CA PRO A 87 -14.82 11.75 13.40
C PRO A 87 -15.55 13.10 13.29
N PRO A 88 -14.84 14.19 12.96
CA PRO A 88 -15.43 15.51 12.84
C PRO A 88 -16.36 15.58 11.62
N ARG A 89 -17.53 16.24 11.79
CA ARG A 89 -18.45 16.49 10.67
C ARG A 89 -18.10 17.75 9.90
N SER A 90 -17.61 18.77 10.63
CA SER A 90 -17.14 20.04 10.09
C SER A 90 -16.09 20.66 11.00
N PHE A 91 -15.27 21.53 10.45
CA PHE A 91 -14.20 22.23 11.16
C PHE A 91 -13.85 23.53 10.44
N ASP A 92 -13.17 24.42 11.15
CA ASP A 92 -12.59 25.63 10.58
C ASP A 92 -11.12 25.36 10.25
N PHE A 93 -10.66 25.81 9.08
CA PHE A 93 -9.28 25.67 8.64
C PHE A 93 -8.62 27.04 8.51
N GLU A 94 -7.63 27.27 9.35
CA GLU A 94 -6.90 28.51 9.42
C GLU A 94 -5.44 28.28 9.12
N TYR A 95 -4.84 29.13 8.30
CA TYR A 95 -3.42 29.08 7.99
C TYR A 95 -2.90 30.45 7.56
N THR A 96 -1.59 30.62 7.70
CA THR A 96 -0.86 31.75 7.13
C THR A 96 -0.05 31.24 5.93
N ASP A 97 -0.17 31.88 4.79
CA ASP A 97 0.56 31.49 3.60
C ASP A 97 2.04 31.95 3.66
N LYS A 98 2.82 31.61 2.63
CA LYS A 98 4.24 31.97 2.53
C LYS A 98 4.50 33.48 2.45
N ASP A 99 3.49 34.25 2.10
CA ASP A 99 3.53 35.73 1.97
C ASP A 99 2.97 36.40 3.23
N GLU A 100 2.82 35.64 4.33
CA GLU A 100 2.33 36.05 5.65
C GLU A 100 0.86 36.51 5.67
N HIS A 101 0.06 36.15 4.67
CA HIS A 101 -1.38 36.44 4.67
C HIS A 101 -2.14 35.37 5.44
N TYR A 102 -3.01 35.81 6.34
CA TYR A 102 -3.92 34.94 7.08
C TYR A 102 -5.12 34.56 6.23
N HIS A 103 -5.44 33.27 6.25
CA HIS A 103 -6.61 32.68 5.60
C HIS A 103 -7.44 31.90 6.61
N CYS A 104 -8.77 31.96 6.45
CA CYS A 104 -9.70 31.21 7.30
C CYS A 104 -10.88 30.74 6.47
N ASP A 105 -11.04 29.43 6.36
CA ASP A 105 -12.22 28.79 5.79
C ASP A 105 -13.04 28.14 6.91
N ARG A 106 -14.29 28.55 7.02
CA ARG A 106 -15.19 28.08 8.08
C ARG A 106 -16.12 26.98 7.60
N ASN A 107 -16.48 26.08 8.54
CA ASN A 107 -17.46 25.02 8.32
C ASN A 107 -17.10 24.08 7.14
N LEU A 108 -15.82 23.82 6.92
CA LEU A 108 -15.40 22.81 5.95
C LEU A 108 -15.82 21.43 6.43
N THR A 109 -16.34 20.63 5.53
CA THR A 109 -16.48 19.19 5.73
C THR A 109 -15.20 18.46 5.29
N PRO A 110 -14.97 17.20 5.70
CA PRO A 110 -13.83 16.43 5.19
C PRO A 110 -13.75 16.36 3.67
N HIS A 111 -14.89 16.32 2.96
CA HIS A 111 -14.95 16.33 1.49
C HIS A 111 -14.62 17.70 0.89
N THR A 112 -15.19 18.79 1.41
CA THR A 112 -14.88 20.14 0.89
C THR A 112 -13.43 20.53 1.17
N PHE A 113 -12.83 20.01 2.23
CA PHE A 113 -11.40 20.17 2.48
C PHE A 113 -10.56 19.37 1.48
N LEU A 114 -10.94 18.11 1.21
CA LEU A 114 -10.30 17.28 0.19
C LEU A 114 -10.30 17.99 -1.18
N GLU A 115 -11.47 18.46 -1.62
CA GLU A 115 -11.62 19.15 -2.92
C GLU A 115 -10.78 20.42 -3.03
N LYS A 116 -10.77 21.23 -1.96
CA LYS A 116 -10.15 22.55 -2.00
C LYS A 116 -8.63 22.53 -1.79
N TYR A 117 -8.14 21.68 -0.91
CA TYR A 117 -6.77 21.74 -0.40
C TYR A 117 -5.89 20.53 -0.77
N VAL A 118 -6.49 19.38 -1.07
CA VAL A 118 -5.74 18.17 -1.43
C VAL A 118 -5.78 17.90 -2.94
N GLY A 119 -6.93 18.19 -3.58
CA GLY A 119 -7.11 18.00 -5.03
C GLY A 119 -7.75 16.66 -5.38
N ASN A 120 -8.03 16.48 -6.69
CA ASN A 120 -8.80 15.36 -7.23
C ASN A 120 -7.97 14.44 -8.14
N ASP A 121 -6.63 14.48 -8.07
CA ASP A 121 -5.75 13.69 -8.92
C ASP A 121 -5.49 12.26 -8.40
N LEU A 122 -6.25 11.85 -7.39
CA LEU A 122 -6.13 10.52 -6.78
C LEU A 122 -6.35 9.38 -7.78
N ASP A 123 -7.18 9.62 -8.80
CA ASP A 123 -7.49 8.67 -9.88
C ASP A 123 -6.47 8.64 -11.00
N ASP A 124 -5.52 9.56 -11.01
CA ASP A 124 -4.51 9.67 -12.07
C ASP A 124 -3.43 8.58 -12.00
N TYR A 125 -3.48 7.75 -10.97
CA TYR A 125 -2.50 6.71 -10.73
C TYR A 125 -3.02 5.33 -11.10
N VAL A 126 -2.09 4.44 -11.39
CA VAL A 126 -2.34 3.03 -11.66
C VAL A 126 -1.32 2.16 -10.95
N VAL A 127 -1.77 1.02 -10.51
CA VAL A 127 -0.90 0.00 -9.90
C VAL A 127 -0.37 -0.92 -10.99
N ILE A 128 0.95 -1.01 -11.08
CA ILE A 128 1.66 -1.93 -11.97
C ILE A 128 2.29 -3.02 -11.13
N ILE A 129 2.06 -4.27 -11.49
CA ILE A 129 2.77 -5.41 -10.90
C ILE A 129 3.78 -5.98 -11.89
N SER A 130 4.83 -6.62 -11.38
CA SER A 130 5.73 -7.45 -12.15
C SER A 130 5.72 -8.86 -11.57
N SER A 131 4.80 -9.64 -12.08
CA SER A 131 4.60 -11.03 -11.67
C SER A 131 5.04 -11.99 -12.76
N PRO A 132 6.13 -12.74 -12.56
CA PRO A 132 6.62 -13.70 -13.55
C PRO A 132 5.77 -14.98 -13.66
N ILE A 133 4.80 -15.16 -12.76
CA ILE A 133 3.89 -16.32 -12.75
C ILE A 133 2.54 -16.02 -13.43
N HIS A 134 2.33 -14.78 -13.86
CA HIS A 134 1.12 -14.33 -14.56
C HIS A 134 1.46 -13.86 -15.97
N ALA A 135 0.48 -13.90 -16.88
CA ALA A 135 0.67 -13.39 -18.24
C ALA A 135 0.95 -11.88 -18.22
N LEU A 136 1.96 -11.45 -18.96
CA LEU A 136 2.26 -10.03 -19.17
C LEU A 136 1.18 -9.35 -20.04
N ASN A 137 1.11 -8.02 -19.95
CA ASN A 137 0.19 -7.17 -20.70
C ASN A 137 -1.29 -7.54 -20.46
N ARG A 138 -1.60 -7.90 -19.20
CA ARG A 138 -2.94 -8.26 -18.74
C ARG A 138 -3.25 -7.54 -17.44
N THR A 139 -4.52 -7.20 -17.26
CA THR A 139 -5.04 -6.71 -15.99
C THR A 139 -5.55 -7.86 -15.12
N TYR A 140 -5.32 -7.74 -13.83
CA TYR A 140 -5.72 -8.71 -12.82
C TYR A 140 -6.47 -7.98 -11.71
N CYS A 141 -7.42 -8.65 -11.06
CA CYS A 141 -8.12 -8.12 -9.89
C CYS A 141 -8.13 -9.16 -8.76
N GLN A 142 -8.28 -8.65 -7.55
CA GLN A 142 -8.56 -9.49 -6.38
C GLN A 142 -10.06 -9.45 -6.10
N PRO A 143 -10.78 -10.55 -6.33
CA PRO A 143 -12.15 -10.67 -5.85
C PRO A 143 -12.16 -10.69 -4.31
N PHE A 144 -13.21 -10.16 -3.69
CA PHE A 144 -13.43 -10.17 -2.23
C PHE A 144 -12.67 -9.12 -1.40
N MET A 145 -12.12 -8.08 -2.04
CA MET A 145 -11.54 -6.92 -1.36
C MET A 145 -12.53 -5.75 -1.21
N GLY A 146 -13.77 -5.95 -1.62
CA GLY A 146 -14.80 -4.92 -1.76
C GLY A 146 -15.42 -4.37 -0.48
N ASP A 147 -14.99 -4.81 0.71
CA ASP A 147 -15.56 -4.30 1.97
C ASP A 147 -15.21 -2.83 2.22
N VAL A 148 -14.05 -2.40 1.76
CA VAL A 148 -13.54 -1.03 1.92
C VAL A 148 -13.61 -0.27 0.60
N VAL A 149 -13.44 -0.97 -0.52
CA VAL A 149 -13.36 -0.45 -1.87
C VAL A 149 -14.64 -0.84 -2.60
N GLU A 150 -15.40 0.13 -3.11
CA GLU A 150 -16.64 -0.13 -3.83
C GLU A 150 -16.40 -0.82 -5.19
N GLU A 151 -15.19 -0.66 -5.74
CA GLU A 151 -14.74 -1.27 -6.99
C GLU A 151 -13.63 -2.29 -6.72
N ASN A 152 -13.55 -3.32 -7.55
CA ASN A 152 -12.45 -4.26 -7.48
C ASN A 152 -11.14 -3.54 -7.80
N MET A 153 -10.15 -3.70 -6.91
CA MET A 153 -8.79 -3.25 -7.21
C MET A 153 -8.25 -4.06 -8.39
N PHE A 154 -7.66 -3.38 -9.35
CA PHE A 154 -7.04 -4.04 -10.48
C PHE A 154 -5.60 -3.58 -10.68
N TRP A 155 -4.79 -4.46 -11.19
CA TRP A 155 -3.38 -4.26 -11.45
C TRP A 155 -3.04 -4.61 -12.88
N LEU A 156 -2.18 -3.83 -13.51
CA LEU A 156 -1.61 -4.15 -14.82
C LEU A 156 -0.28 -4.89 -14.63
N ASN A 157 -0.17 -6.10 -15.16
CA ASN A 157 1.07 -6.89 -15.12
C ASN A 157 1.96 -6.56 -16.31
N LEU A 158 3.12 -5.98 -16.01
CA LEU A 158 4.15 -5.63 -16.98
C LEU A 158 5.48 -6.36 -16.69
N SER A 159 6.43 -6.28 -17.59
CA SER A 159 7.77 -6.82 -17.38
C SER A 159 8.51 -6.06 -16.27
N GLN A 160 9.57 -6.66 -15.73
CA GLN A 160 10.40 -6.02 -14.72
C GLN A 160 11.11 -4.78 -15.28
N GLU A 161 11.50 -4.81 -16.54
CA GLU A 161 12.15 -3.72 -17.25
C GLU A 161 11.18 -2.52 -17.43
N GLU A 162 9.93 -2.79 -17.76
CA GLU A 162 8.90 -1.74 -17.85
C GLU A 162 8.59 -1.13 -16.48
N LEU A 163 8.58 -1.95 -15.42
CA LEU A 163 8.42 -1.49 -14.04
C LEU A 163 9.56 -0.53 -13.65
N GLU A 164 10.80 -0.89 -13.97
CA GLU A 164 12.00 -0.09 -13.74
C GLU A 164 11.92 1.25 -14.50
N ASP A 165 11.63 1.21 -15.81
CA ASP A 165 11.50 2.40 -16.65
C ASP A 165 10.44 3.38 -16.15
N LEU A 166 9.25 2.87 -15.79
CA LEU A 166 8.18 3.69 -15.22
C LEU A 166 8.59 4.33 -13.88
N THR A 167 9.31 3.58 -13.03
CA THR A 167 9.85 4.09 -11.77
C THR A 167 10.83 5.23 -12.01
N ILE A 168 11.78 5.05 -12.92
CA ILE A 168 12.78 6.08 -13.27
C ILE A 168 12.08 7.33 -13.78
N ARG A 169 11.15 7.20 -14.72
CA ARG A 169 10.45 8.34 -15.33
C ARG A 169 9.63 9.14 -14.32
N GLN A 170 8.96 8.50 -13.38
CA GLN A 170 8.22 9.23 -12.34
C GLN A 170 9.16 9.96 -11.38
N LEU A 171 10.26 9.35 -10.97
CA LEU A 171 11.29 10.02 -10.16
C LEU A 171 11.91 11.21 -10.89
N GLN A 172 12.17 11.10 -12.20
CA GLN A 172 12.66 12.21 -13.01
C GLN A 172 11.63 13.33 -13.18
N ALA A 173 10.34 13.00 -13.11
CA ALA A 173 9.26 14.00 -13.08
C ALA A 173 9.13 14.72 -11.72
N GLY A 174 9.96 14.34 -10.73
CA GLY A 174 9.97 14.95 -9.40
C GLY A 174 8.98 14.35 -8.42
N GLU A 175 8.41 13.19 -8.73
CA GLU A 175 7.47 12.48 -7.83
C GLU A 175 8.08 11.19 -7.29
N GLY A 176 7.81 10.91 -6.00
CA GLY A 176 8.12 9.63 -5.40
C GLY A 176 7.27 8.49 -5.98
N VAL A 177 7.77 7.28 -5.90
CA VAL A 177 7.08 6.08 -6.40
C VAL A 177 6.80 5.14 -5.24
N MET A 178 5.52 5.01 -4.88
CA MET A 178 5.11 4.00 -3.91
C MET A 178 5.31 2.61 -4.51
N PHE A 179 5.92 1.71 -3.76
CA PHE A 179 6.20 0.36 -4.21
C PHE A 179 6.00 -0.68 -3.12
N SER A 180 5.72 -1.91 -3.53
CA SER A 180 5.62 -3.05 -2.62
C SER A 180 6.65 -4.13 -2.98
N CYS A 181 7.25 -4.69 -1.95
CA CYS A 181 8.36 -5.62 -2.09
C CYS A 181 8.33 -6.73 -1.04
N ASP A 182 9.22 -7.69 -1.20
CA ASP A 182 9.70 -8.53 -0.11
C ASP A 182 10.90 -7.83 0.54
N CYS A 183 10.73 -7.30 1.75
CA CYS A 183 11.78 -6.59 2.47
C CYS A 183 12.55 -7.48 3.48
N HIS A 184 12.18 -8.75 3.60
CA HIS A 184 12.82 -9.64 4.58
C HIS A 184 14.18 -10.16 4.13
N PRO A 185 14.34 -10.69 2.89
CA PRO A 185 15.63 -11.15 2.43
C PRO A 185 16.55 -9.99 2.05
N ASP A 186 17.82 -10.27 1.97
CA ASP A 186 18.82 -9.42 1.32
C ASP A 186 18.99 -8.04 1.97
N GLY A 187 18.69 -7.90 3.27
CA GLY A 187 18.71 -6.59 3.93
C GLY A 187 19.56 -6.49 5.19
N ASP A 188 20.48 -5.55 5.24
CA ASP A 188 21.11 -5.05 6.47
C ASP A 188 20.31 -3.85 6.98
N ARG A 189 19.31 -4.13 7.83
CA ARG A 189 18.42 -3.11 8.38
C ARG A 189 19.14 -2.09 9.26
N ALA A 190 20.17 -2.52 9.96
CA ALA A 190 20.90 -1.65 10.88
C ALA A 190 21.66 -0.57 10.11
N ASN A 191 22.28 -0.93 8.99
CA ASN A 191 23.05 -0.02 8.16
C ASN A 191 22.24 0.61 7.01
N GLY A 192 21.01 0.14 6.78
CA GLY A 192 20.12 0.71 5.78
C GLY A 192 20.39 0.29 4.35
N TYR A 193 20.79 -0.96 4.13
CA TYR A 193 21.09 -1.50 2.81
C TYR A 193 20.23 -2.73 2.48
N TRP A 194 19.79 -2.81 1.23
CA TRP A 194 19.17 -3.99 0.64
C TRP A 194 19.94 -4.39 -0.61
N ASP A 195 20.64 -5.51 -0.52
CA ASP A 195 21.39 -6.09 -1.61
C ASP A 195 21.52 -7.61 -1.41
N PRO A 196 21.26 -8.47 -2.42
CA PRO A 196 21.46 -9.91 -2.29
C PRO A 196 22.89 -10.31 -1.93
N ASP A 197 23.85 -9.45 -2.22
CA ASP A 197 25.25 -9.69 -1.92
C ASP A 197 25.70 -9.16 -0.53
N CYS A 198 24.77 -8.61 0.29
CA CYS A 198 25.07 -8.13 1.65
C CYS A 198 25.64 -9.24 2.57
N PHE A 199 25.15 -10.48 2.40
CA PHE A 199 25.53 -11.60 3.24
C PHE A 199 25.99 -12.79 2.39
N GLN A 200 27.21 -13.25 2.61
CA GLN A 200 27.81 -14.37 1.88
C GLN A 200 27.41 -15.71 2.50
N TYR A 201 26.11 -16.02 2.55
CA TYR A 201 25.59 -17.24 3.17
C TYR A 201 26.21 -18.52 2.60
N GLY A 202 26.44 -18.56 1.30
CA GLY A 202 27.06 -19.71 0.63
C GLY A 202 28.44 -20.01 1.21
N GLU A 203 29.27 -19.01 1.38
CA GLU A 203 30.62 -19.17 1.93
C GLU A 203 30.61 -19.57 3.40
N VAL A 204 29.80 -18.86 4.20
CA VAL A 204 29.73 -19.09 5.67
C VAL A 204 29.12 -20.45 6.00
N LEU A 205 28.18 -20.94 5.19
CA LEU A 205 27.46 -22.20 5.41
C LEU A 205 28.03 -23.36 4.58
N GLY A 206 29.32 -23.34 4.22
CA GLY A 206 30.02 -24.48 3.65
C GLY A 206 29.71 -24.75 2.19
N GLY A 207 29.40 -23.74 1.41
CA GLY A 207 29.20 -23.83 -0.02
C GLY A 207 27.75 -24.06 -0.46
N LEU A 208 26.76 -23.68 0.36
CA LEU A 208 25.37 -23.72 -0.05
C LEU A 208 25.14 -22.80 -1.26
N THR A 209 24.36 -23.26 -2.21
CA THR A 209 23.96 -22.48 -3.39
C THR A 209 22.47 -22.22 -3.37
N PHE A 210 22.09 -20.98 -3.74
CA PHE A 210 20.70 -20.56 -3.85
C PHE A 210 20.42 -20.18 -5.30
N GLY A 211 19.52 -20.88 -5.98
CA GLY A 211 19.32 -20.73 -7.42
C GLY A 211 17.87 -20.55 -7.83
N MET A 212 16.93 -20.30 -6.90
CA MET A 212 15.52 -20.08 -7.26
C MET A 212 15.37 -18.76 -8.02
N THR A 213 14.65 -18.82 -9.13
CA THR A 213 14.18 -17.65 -9.87
C THR A 213 13.11 -16.90 -9.07
N LYS A 214 12.84 -15.65 -9.43
CA LYS A 214 11.75 -14.84 -8.84
C LYS A 214 10.40 -15.58 -8.93
N ALA A 215 10.13 -16.28 -10.02
CA ALA A 215 8.93 -17.09 -10.20
C ALA A 215 8.86 -18.24 -9.19
N GLU A 216 9.94 -18.99 -9.06
CA GLU A 216 10.01 -20.13 -8.14
C GLU A 216 9.91 -19.70 -6.67
N ARG A 217 10.51 -18.56 -6.30
CA ARG A 217 10.38 -17.98 -4.97
C ARG A 217 8.92 -17.61 -4.64
N LEU A 218 8.18 -17.04 -5.59
CA LEU A 218 6.75 -16.78 -5.42
C LEU A 218 5.94 -18.08 -5.30
N LEU A 219 6.14 -19.05 -6.18
CA LEU A 219 5.40 -20.31 -6.18
C LEU A 219 5.62 -21.14 -4.92
N THR A 220 6.81 -21.11 -4.37
CA THR A 220 7.15 -21.80 -3.11
C THR A 220 6.83 -20.99 -1.85
N ARG A 221 6.37 -19.75 -2.00
CA ARG A 221 6.16 -18.78 -0.92
C ARG A 221 7.42 -18.48 -0.11
N GLU A 222 8.57 -18.69 -0.70
CA GLU A 222 9.84 -18.21 -0.15
C GLU A 222 9.88 -16.67 -0.18
N SER A 223 9.30 -16.07 -1.22
CA SER A 223 9.11 -14.63 -1.30
C SER A 223 7.62 -14.27 -1.34
N THR A 224 7.27 -13.21 -0.63
CA THR A 224 5.94 -12.63 -0.61
C THR A 224 6.03 -11.11 -0.53
N MET A 225 5.09 -10.39 -1.16
CA MET A 225 4.98 -8.95 -0.89
C MET A 225 4.56 -8.76 0.57
N ASN A 226 5.44 -8.16 1.39
CA ASN A 226 5.23 -8.02 2.83
C ASN A 226 5.44 -6.60 3.35
N HIS A 227 5.87 -5.67 2.50
CA HIS A 227 6.11 -4.30 2.91
C HIS A 227 5.94 -3.30 1.76
N CYS A 228 5.52 -2.09 2.11
CA CYS A 228 5.34 -0.98 1.20
C CYS A 228 6.19 0.21 1.63
N MET A 229 6.88 0.82 0.67
CA MET A 229 7.78 1.96 0.89
C MET A 229 7.71 2.94 -0.28
N MET A 230 8.55 3.97 -0.26
CA MET A 230 8.62 5.00 -1.27
C MET A 230 10.02 5.07 -1.90
N PHE A 231 10.13 4.90 -3.23
CA PHE A 231 11.32 5.36 -3.94
C PHE A 231 11.30 6.88 -4.01
N CYS A 232 12.35 7.52 -3.52
CA CYS A 232 12.52 8.97 -3.52
C CYS A 232 13.77 9.43 -4.31
N GLY A 233 14.47 8.50 -4.95
CA GLY A 233 15.60 8.80 -5.82
C GLY A 233 16.17 7.55 -6.46
N VAL A 234 16.88 7.75 -7.56
CA VAL A 234 17.62 6.71 -8.30
C VAL A 234 18.97 7.26 -8.72
N ASN A 235 20.01 6.42 -8.62
CA ASN A 235 21.28 6.70 -9.23
C ASN A 235 21.35 5.97 -10.58
N LEU A 236 21.67 6.71 -11.64
CA LEU A 236 21.82 6.19 -12.99
C LEU A 236 23.29 6.15 -13.37
N ASP A 237 23.73 5.09 -14.03
CA ASP A 237 25.05 5.00 -14.61
C ASP A 237 25.18 5.90 -15.87
N GLU A 238 26.36 5.89 -16.49
CA GLU A 238 26.65 6.67 -17.71
C GLU A 238 25.78 6.27 -18.93
N ASN A 239 25.15 5.08 -18.89
CA ASN A 239 24.25 4.58 -19.92
C ASN A 239 22.78 4.81 -19.57
N GLY A 240 22.49 5.51 -18.46
CA GLY A 240 21.14 5.80 -17.99
C GLY A 240 20.44 4.60 -17.31
N LYS A 241 21.19 3.56 -16.90
CA LYS A 241 20.65 2.42 -16.17
C LYS A 241 20.73 2.63 -14.67
N ALA A 242 19.71 2.20 -13.96
CA ALA A 242 19.71 2.24 -12.49
C ALA A 242 20.78 1.32 -11.93
N ASP A 243 21.52 1.77 -10.90
CA ASP A 243 22.41 0.96 -10.10
C ASP A 243 22.00 0.92 -8.63
N ARG A 244 21.36 1.97 -8.14
CA ARG A 244 20.92 2.12 -6.76
C ARG A 244 19.64 2.95 -6.64
N TRP A 245 18.82 2.60 -5.66
CA TRP A 245 17.56 3.23 -5.35
C TRP A 245 17.58 3.83 -3.94
N LYS A 246 17.21 5.09 -3.81
CA LYS A 246 16.99 5.71 -2.50
C LYS A 246 15.54 5.46 -2.07
N ILE A 247 15.39 4.90 -0.88
CA ILE A 247 14.11 4.43 -0.35
C ILE A 247 13.82 5.17 0.95
N GLU A 248 12.62 5.71 1.08
CA GLU A 248 12.07 6.22 2.32
C GLU A 248 11.17 5.15 2.94
N ASN A 249 11.40 4.84 4.22
CA ASN A 249 10.71 3.79 4.96
C ASN A 249 9.93 4.37 6.14
N SER A 250 8.91 3.65 6.59
CA SER A 250 8.02 4.05 7.70
C SER A 250 8.47 3.58 9.10
N TRP A 251 9.69 3.08 9.26
CA TRP A 251 10.19 2.54 10.54
C TRP A 251 10.82 3.58 11.48
N GLY A 252 10.67 4.87 11.17
CA GLY A 252 11.22 5.98 11.94
C GLY A 252 12.68 6.28 11.62
N ASP A 253 13.17 7.40 12.17
CA ASP A 253 14.50 7.95 11.91
C ASP A 253 15.65 7.22 12.62
N ALA A 254 15.31 6.40 13.61
CA ALA A 254 16.29 5.56 14.31
C ALA A 254 16.74 4.33 13.49
N SER A 255 16.07 4.03 12.37
CA SER A 255 16.35 2.90 11.51
C SER A 255 16.98 3.35 10.20
N GLY A 256 17.91 2.58 9.66
CA GLY A 256 18.67 2.95 8.47
C GLY A 256 19.43 4.26 8.63
N GLN A 257 19.47 5.06 7.58
CA GLN A 257 20.09 6.39 7.59
C GLN A 257 19.00 7.45 7.77
N LYS A 258 18.57 7.68 9.01
CA LYS A 258 17.46 8.60 9.35
C LYS A 258 16.16 8.26 8.62
N GLY A 259 15.79 6.98 8.62
CA GLY A 259 14.59 6.48 7.94
C GLY A 259 14.77 6.16 6.45
N TYR A 260 15.94 6.47 5.88
CA TYR A 260 16.25 6.17 4.48
C TYR A 260 17.11 4.93 4.34
N TYR A 261 16.95 4.27 3.19
CA TYR A 261 17.64 3.04 2.81
C TYR A 261 18.14 3.14 1.38
N ILE A 262 19.13 2.31 1.06
CA ILE A 262 19.64 2.13 -0.30
C ILE A 262 19.36 0.70 -0.74
N GLY A 263 18.62 0.53 -1.83
CA GLY A 263 18.46 -0.76 -2.51
C GLY A 263 19.35 -0.83 -3.75
N SER A 264 20.04 -1.96 -3.96
CA SER A 264 20.76 -2.20 -5.22
C SER A 264 19.78 -2.53 -6.35
N GLU A 265 20.24 -2.41 -7.58
CA GLU A 265 19.48 -2.84 -8.75
C GLU A 265 19.17 -4.35 -8.73
N LYS A 266 20.10 -5.16 -8.23
CA LYS A 266 19.87 -6.60 -8.04
C LYS A 266 18.71 -6.86 -7.08
N TRP A 267 18.67 -6.13 -5.97
CA TRP A 267 17.58 -6.24 -5.01
C TRP A 267 16.24 -5.78 -5.62
N PHE A 268 16.23 -4.67 -6.35
CA PHE A 268 15.03 -4.19 -7.04
C PHE A 268 14.44 -5.28 -7.94
N LYS A 269 15.25 -5.89 -8.80
CA LYS A 269 14.82 -6.96 -9.71
C LYS A 269 14.32 -8.19 -8.98
N ALA A 270 14.97 -8.56 -7.89
CA ALA A 270 14.64 -9.76 -7.15
C ALA A 270 13.38 -9.61 -6.28
N ASN A 271 13.19 -8.45 -5.64
CA ASN A 271 12.27 -8.30 -4.52
C ASN A 271 11.15 -7.27 -4.71
N VAL A 272 11.21 -6.38 -5.73
CA VAL A 272 10.13 -5.44 -6.02
C VAL A 272 9.11 -6.08 -6.95
N TYR A 273 7.84 -6.08 -6.52
CA TYR A 273 6.74 -6.72 -7.24
C TYR A 273 5.69 -5.74 -7.74
N GLN A 274 5.58 -4.56 -7.12
CA GLN A 274 4.52 -3.61 -7.41
C GLN A 274 5.04 -2.18 -7.30
N ILE A 275 4.56 -1.31 -8.19
CA ILE A 275 4.72 0.14 -8.10
C ILE A 275 3.39 0.83 -8.36
N THR A 276 3.31 2.09 -7.94
CA THR A 276 2.21 2.97 -8.29
C THR A 276 2.73 4.17 -9.04
N VAL A 277 2.25 4.38 -10.25
CA VAL A 277 2.70 5.45 -11.14
C VAL A 277 1.54 6.21 -11.76
N ARG A 278 1.80 7.44 -12.24
CA ARG A 278 0.80 8.21 -12.98
C ARG A 278 0.43 7.53 -14.30
N LYS A 279 -0.86 7.47 -14.59
CA LYS A 279 -1.38 6.96 -15.88
C LYS A 279 -0.80 7.71 -17.08
N SER A 280 -0.45 9.00 -16.92
CA SER A 280 0.16 9.82 -17.95
C SER A 280 1.54 9.32 -18.39
N LEU A 281 2.23 8.56 -17.55
CA LEU A 281 3.53 7.95 -17.88
C LEU A 281 3.41 6.67 -18.70
N LEU A 282 2.25 6.07 -18.77
CA LEU A 282 2.03 4.89 -19.61
C LEU A 282 2.08 5.28 -21.09
N SER A 283 2.64 4.41 -21.92
CA SER A 283 2.49 4.50 -23.38
C SER A 283 1.03 4.30 -23.80
N ASP A 284 0.68 4.69 -25.03
CA ASP A 284 -0.68 4.48 -25.54
C ASP A 284 -1.06 2.99 -25.55
N ALA A 285 -0.10 2.11 -25.89
CA ALA A 285 -0.29 0.67 -25.84
C ALA A 285 -0.57 0.16 -24.42
N GLN A 286 0.19 0.63 -23.43
CA GLN A 286 -0.04 0.27 -22.02
C GLN A 286 -1.36 0.83 -21.49
N ARG A 287 -1.74 2.06 -21.86
CA ARG A 287 -3.05 2.63 -21.48
C ARG A 287 -4.22 1.83 -22.02
N ALA A 288 -4.14 1.39 -23.27
CA ALA A 288 -5.17 0.56 -23.88
C ALA A 288 -5.36 -0.80 -23.15
N LEU A 289 -4.35 -1.29 -22.42
CA LEU A 289 -4.48 -2.51 -21.61
C LEU A 289 -5.40 -2.30 -20.40
N LEU A 290 -5.55 -1.06 -19.91
CA LEU A 290 -6.40 -0.76 -18.76
C LEU A 290 -7.90 -0.93 -19.07
N ASP A 291 -8.29 -0.91 -20.35
CA ASP A 291 -9.66 -1.12 -20.78
C ASP A 291 -10.06 -2.62 -20.86
N GLN A 292 -9.10 -3.53 -20.60
CA GLN A 292 -9.39 -4.97 -20.57
C GLN A 292 -10.17 -5.33 -19.31
N GLU A 293 -11.08 -6.29 -19.42
CA GLU A 293 -11.70 -6.89 -18.25
C GLU A 293 -10.62 -7.61 -17.41
N PRO A 294 -10.47 -7.24 -16.11
CA PRO A 294 -9.45 -7.83 -15.26
C PRO A 294 -9.70 -9.31 -14.99
N LEU A 295 -8.66 -10.11 -15.05
CA LEU A 295 -8.71 -11.52 -14.68
C LEU A 295 -8.68 -11.68 -13.16
N PRO A 296 -9.62 -12.42 -12.56
CA PRO A 296 -9.64 -12.63 -11.12
C PRO A 296 -8.47 -13.52 -10.68
N MET A 297 -7.71 -13.05 -9.71
CA MET A 297 -6.70 -13.88 -9.03
C MET A 297 -7.37 -14.89 -8.10
N LYS A 298 -6.74 -16.03 -7.90
CA LYS A 298 -7.19 -17.01 -6.92
C LYS A 298 -6.90 -16.53 -5.51
N LEU A 299 -7.75 -16.89 -4.54
CA LEU A 299 -7.56 -16.50 -3.13
C LEU A 299 -6.20 -16.94 -2.53
N TRP A 300 -5.60 -17.97 -3.09
CA TRP A 300 -4.30 -18.50 -2.68
C TRP A 300 -3.16 -18.08 -3.61
N ASP A 301 -3.40 -17.11 -4.46
CA ASP A 301 -2.34 -16.54 -5.29
C ASP A 301 -1.22 -15.95 -4.40
N PRO A 302 0.07 -16.13 -4.75
CA PRO A 302 1.15 -15.56 -3.96
C PRO A 302 1.14 -14.04 -3.87
N LEU A 303 0.49 -13.38 -4.83
CA LEU A 303 0.32 -11.92 -4.85
C LEU A 303 -1.07 -11.47 -4.39
N ALA A 304 -1.95 -12.40 -4.01
CA ALA A 304 -3.30 -12.11 -3.55
C ALA A 304 -3.35 -11.72 -2.07
#